data_30337bc34355c5617a68f2162a8cc945
#
_entry.id   30337bc34355c5617a68f2162a8cc945
#
_cell.length_a   1.000
_cell.length_b   1.000
_cell.length_c   1.000
_cell.angle_alpha   90.00
_cell.angle_beta   90.00
_cell.angle_gamma   90.00
#
_symmetry.space_group_name_H-M   'P 1'
#
loop_
_entity.id
_entity.type
_entity.pdbx_description
1 polymer ?
#
loop_
_entity_poly.entity_id
_entity_poly.type
_entity_poly.pdbx_seq_one_letter_code
_entity_poly.pdbx_strand_id
1 'polypeptide(L)' 'MSDIFFEGDYLQLIKYEEENAKGIIIACGNTHLFLDYKTVAELVQGLNKNSYELFKTRREMFQ' A
#
# COMPACT_ATOMS: atom_id res chain seq x y z
N MET A 1 -17.56 2.11 -5.95
CA MET A 1 -17.50 0.78 -5.35
C MET A 1 -16.06 0.43 -4.99
N SER A 2 -15.86 -0.22 -3.87
CA SER A 2 -14.53 -0.57 -3.40
C SER A 2 -14.36 -2.08 -3.28
N ASP A 3 -13.22 -2.57 -3.71
CA ASP A 3 -12.90 -3.99 -3.68
C ASP A 3 -11.59 -4.21 -2.95
N ILE A 4 -11.61 -5.08 -1.96
CA ILE A 4 -10.39 -5.47 -1.27
C ILE A 4 -9.65 -6.44 -2.16
N PHE A 5 -8.43 -6.10 -2.57
CA PHE A 5 -7.64 -6.98 -3.43
C PHE A 5 -6.41 -7.56 -2.73
N PHE A 6 -6.15 -7.11 -1.51
CA PHE A 6 -5.10 -7.69 -0.69
C PHE A 6 -5.49 -7.54 0.77
N GLU A 7 -5.37 -8.62 1.51
CA GLU A 7 -5.67 -8.60 2.93
C GLU A 7 -4.52 -9.29 3.66
N GLY A 8 -3.68 -8.50 4.30
CA GLY A 8 -2.56 -9.00 5.09
C GLY A 8 -2.91 -9.01 6.56
N ASP A 9 -1.94 -9.43 7.36
CA ASP A 9 -2.13 -9.46 8.81
C ASP A 9 -2.19 -8.06 9.40
N TYR A 10 -1.57 -7.09 8.76
CA TYR A 10 -1.45 -5.74 9.31
C TYR A 10 -2.14 -4.68 8.49
N LEU A 11 -2.45 -4.97 7.23
CA LEU A 11 -3.10 -3.97 6.40
C LEU A 11 -3.96 -4.61 5.32
N GLN A 12 -4.85 -3.80 4.76
CA GLN A 12 -5.65 -4.17 3.62
C GLN A 12 -5.41 -3.16 2.51
N LEU A 13 -5.47 -3.63 1.28
CA LEU A 13 -5.42 -2.75 0.11
C LEU A 13 -6.76 -2.86 -0.62
N ILE A 14 -7.37 -1.72 -0.82
CA ILE A 14 -8.72 -1.65 -1.37
C ILE A 14 -8.67 -0.82 -2.65
N LYS A 15 -9.19 -1.39 -3.72
CA LYS A 15 -9.29 -0.66 -4.97
C LYS A 15 -10.50 0.25 -4.88
N TYR A 16 -10.30 1.53 -5.16
CA TYR A 16 -11.35 2.52 -5.09
C TYR A 16 -11.46 3.22 -6.43
N GLU A 17 -12.61 3.06 -7.10
CA GLU A 17 -12.84 3.67 -8.38
C GLU A 17 -14.20 4.34 -8.38
N GLU A 18 -14.18 5.65 -8.26
CA GLU A 18 -15.36 6.47 -8.36
C GLU A 18 -15.15 7.46 -9.49
N GLU A 19 -16.23 8.15 -9.84
CA GLU A 19 -16.20 9.06 -10.96
C GLU A 19 -15.11 10.11 -10.85
N ASN A 20 -14.91 10.62 -9.64
CA ASN A 20 -13.99 11.73 -9.40
C ASN A 20 -12.72 11.33 -8.68
N ALA A 21 -12.60 10.07 -8.28
CA ALA A 21 -11.43 9.64 -7.52
C ALA A 21 -11.15 8.18 -7.82
N LYS A 22 -9.97 7.90 -8.34
CA LYS A 22 -9.55 6.54 -8.64
C LYS A 22 -8.19 6.29 -8.03
N GLY A 23 -8.07 5.22 -7.28
CA GLY A 23 -6.82 4.92 -6.62
C GLY A 23 -6.95 3.73 -5.69
N ILE A 24 -6.14 3.76 -4.66
CA ILE A 24 -6.05 2.68 -3.69
C ILE A 24 -6.25 3.26 -2.30
N ILE A 25 -7.03 2.57 -1.48
CA ILE A 25 -7.13 2.90 -0.06
C ILE A 25 -6.29 1.89 0.71
N ILE A 26 -5.38 2.40 1.52
CA ILE A 26 -4.59 1.58 2.42
C ILE A 26 -5.22 1.67 3.80
N ALA A 27 -5.71 0.55 4.29
CA ALA A 27 -6.33 0.47 5.61
C ALA A 27 -5.37 -0.24 6.55
N CYS A 28 -4.96 0.43 7.60
CA CYS A 28 -4.01 -0.11 8.58
C CYS A 28 -4.49 0.27 9.97
N GLY A 29 -5.00 -0.70 10.72
CA GLY A 29 -5.61 -0.43 12.00
C GLY A 29 -6.80 0.49 11.84
N ASN A 30 -6.79 1.61 12.53
CA ASN A 30 -7.86 2.60 12.42
C ASN A 30 -7.57 3.69 11.40
N THR A 31 -6.51 3.52 10.63
CA THR A 31 -6.06 4.52 9.68
C THR A 31 -6.40 4.11 8.26
N HIS A 32 -6.96 5.04 7.51
CA HIS A 32 -7.26 4.84 6.08
C HIS A 32 -6.61 5.95 5.31
N LEU A 33 -5.87 5.59 4.26
CA LEU A 33 -5.18 6.57 3.44
C LEU A 33 -5.52 6.30 1.98
N PHE A 34 -6.03 7.32 1.31
CA PHE A 34 -6.32 7.22 -0.11
C PHE A 34 -5.11 7.73 -0.91
N LEU A 35 -4.68 6.95 -1.89
CA LEU A 35 -3.62 7.33 -2.80
C LEU A 35 -4.14 7.19 -4.22
N ASP A 36 -4.03 8.24 -5.02
CA ASP A 36 -4.40 8.13 -6.42
C ASP A 36 -3.37 7.27 -7.15
N TYR A 37 -3.66 6.90 -8.40
CA TYR A 37 -2.79 5.97 -9.12
C TYR A 37 -1.40 6.53 -9.37
N LYS A 38 -1.27 7.83 -9.54
CA LYS A 38 0.05 8.44 -9.72
C LYS A 38 0.89 8.27 -8.46
N THR A 39 0.29 8.52 -7.32
CA THR A 39 0.97 8.38 -6.03
C THR A 39 1.29 6.93 -5.75
N VAL A 40 0.36 6.03 -6.08
CA VAL A 40 0.61 4.60 -5.93
C VAL A 40 1.80 4.16 -6.78
N ALA A 41 1.88 4.66 -8.02
CA ALA A 41 2.98 4.31 -8.90
C ALA A 41 4.31 4.76 -8.32
N GLU A 42 4.36 5.96 -7.75
CA GLU A 42 5.58 6.44 -7.11
C GLU A 42 5.94 5.61 -5.88
N LEU A 43 4.95 5.24 -5.11
CA LEU A 43 5.16 4.41 -3.93
C LEU A 43 5.76 3.06 -4.32
N VAL A 44 5.17 2.41 -5.32
CA VAL A 44 5.66 1.13 -5.81
C VAL A 44 7.09 1.26 -6.31
N GLN A 45 7.37 2.32 -7.05
CA GLN A 45 8.69 2.59 -7.59
C GLN A 45 9.72 2.76 -6.45
N GLY A 46 9.35 3.54 -5.44
CA GLY A 46 10.22 3.77 -4.29
C GLY A 46 10.49 2.50 -3.50
N LEU A 47 9.46 1.70 -3.28
CA LEU A 47 9.61 0.44 -2.55
C LEU A 47 10.48 -0.54 -3.32
N ASN A 48 10.27 -0.64 -4.63
CA ASN A 48 11.08 -1.55 -5.45
C ASN A 48 12.54 -1.13 -5.50
N LYS A 49 12.78 0.17 -5.60
CA LYS A 49 14.14 0.69 -5.67
C LYS A 49 14.91 0.43 -4.38
N ASN A 50 14.22 0.47 -3.26
CA ASN A 50 14.85 0.33 -1.94
C ASN A 50 14.54 -0.99 -1.26
N SER A 51 14.00 -1.95 -2.00
CA SER A 51 13.50 -3.18 -1.40
C SER A 51 14.57 -3.96 -0.65
N TYR A 52 15.80 -3.99 -1.17
CA TYR A 52 16.87 -4.71 -0.52
C TYR A 52 17.12 -4.16 0.89
N GLU A 53 17.25 -2.84 1.00
CA GLU A 53 17.52 -2.22 2.29
C GLU A 53 16.34 -2.41 3.25
N LEU A 54 15.12 -2.25 2.75
CA LEU A 54 13.95 -2.39 3.59
C LEU A 54 13.80 -3.82 4.13
N PHE A 55 13.97 -4.80 3.26
CA PHE A 55 13.81 -6.18 3.67
C PHE A 55 14.96 -6.66 4.52
N LYS A 56 16.15 -6.15 4.28
CA LYS A 56 17.29 -6.47 5.10
C LYS A 56 17.06 -6.00 6.55
N THR A 57 16.62 -4.77 6.69
CA THR A 57 16.33 -4.21 8.01
C THR A 57 15.24 -5.00 8.73
N ARG A 58 14.19 -5.33 7.99
CA ARG A 58 13.08 -6.10 8.55
C ARG A 58 13.55 -7.47 9.03
N ARG A 59 14.40 -8.10 8.23
CA ARG A 59 14.93 -9.41 8.58
C ARG A 59 15.72 -9.35 9.88
N GLU A 60 16.51 -8.31 10.04
CA GLU A 60 17.29 -8.11 11.26
C GLU A 60 16.39 -7.89 12.47
N MET A 61 15.28 -7.20 12.28
CA MET A 61 14.34 -6.94 13.36
C MET A 61 13.60 -8.19 13.84
N PHE A 62 13.43 -9.16 12.97
CA PHE A 62 12.64 -10.35 13.29
C PHE A 62 13.47 -11.61 13.53
N GLN A 63 14.77 -11.46 13.62
CA GLN A 63 15.63 -12.60 13.95
C GLN A 63 16.10 -12.59 15.38
#